data_0762ac0142fe05710be75dd4878b1e02
#
_entry.id   0762ac0142fe05710be75dd4878b1e02
#
_cell.length_a   1.000
_cell.length_b   1.000
_cell.length_c   1.000
_cell.angle_alpha   90.00
_cell.angle_beta   90.00
_cell.angle_gamma   90.00
#
_symmetry.space_group_name_H-M   'P 1'
#
loop_
_entity.id
_entity.type
_entity.pdbx_description
1 polymer ?
#
loop_
_entity_poly.entity_id
_entity_poly.type
_entity_poly.pdbx_seq_one_letter_code
_entity_poly.pdbx_strand_id
1 'polypeptide(L)'
;MINDSGCNRGIVRLLVFLALGALVASVYGHNVSKEDIAALSVLSGVQVVHYMWLGAKHMVTGYDHLLFLLGVIYYIKQFNDVFVLVSLFALGHSVTLILGVTLSWAVSPYLVDAIIGFSVLYKGFDNLGAIDTFFNERPDERLVVTVFGLFHGLGLATKLQTLVVRDDGLIANLLAFNLGVEIGQVVALFCALLILTLMPVFRNHRQTAIVVNAMLVMLGCTLMFYQLRLYYLAA
;
A
#
# COMPACT_ATOMS: atom_id res chain seq x y z
N MET A 1 -1.15 -37.05 -19.03
CA MET A 1 -2.20 -36.03 -18.75
C MET A 1 -2.32 -35.87 -17.25
N ILE A 2 -1.57 -34.94 -16.68
CA ILE A 2 -1.64 -34.63 -15.25
C ILE A 2 -2.92 -33.80 -15.07
N ASN A 3 -3.72 -34.21 -14.11
CA ASN A 3 -5.06 -33.71 -13.85
C ASN A 3 -5.01 -32.22 -13.38
N ASP A 4 -4.93 -31.27 -14.34
CA ASP A 4 -4.84 -29.81 -14.11
C ASP A 4 -6.00 -29.24 -13.29
N SER A 5 -7.14 -29.92 -13.26
CA SER A 5 -8.34 -29.44 -12.56
C SER A 5 -8.26 -29.54 -11.04
N GLY A 6 -7.50 -30.50 -10.50
CA GLY A 6 -7.36 -30.69 -9.04
C GLY A 6 -6.37 -29.70 -8.41
N CYS A 7 -5.27 -29.44 -9.08
CA CYS A 7 -4.24 -28.48 -8.64
C CYS A 7 -4.81 -27.05 -8.60
N ASN A 8 -5.62 -26.69 -9.59
CA ASN A 8 -6.21 -25.35 -9.71
C ASN A 8 -7.24 -25.06 -8.61
N ARG A 9 -8.05 -26.07 -8.19
CA ARG A 9 -9.01 -25.91 -7.09
C ARG A 9 -8.34 -25.75 -5.72
N GLY A 10 -7.20 -26.40 -5.49
CA GLY A 10 -6.42 -26.25 -4.26
C GLY A 10 -5.85 -24.85 -4.12
N ILE A 11 -5.27 -24.30 -5.21
CA ILE A 11 -4.72 -22.96 -5.25
C ILE A 11 -5.79 -21.91 -5.05
N VAL A 12 -6.93 -22.02 -5.71
CA VAL A 12 -8.06 -21.09 -5.52
C VAL A 12 -8.53 -21.08 -4.07
N ARG A 13 -8.65 -22.26 -3.44
CA ARG A 13 -9.02 -22.35 -2.01
C ARG A 13 -7.99 -21.72 -1.10
N LEU A 14 -6.70 -21.95 -1.35
CA LEU A 14 -5.61 -21.32 -0.60
C LEU A 14 -5.64 -19.80 -0.74
N LEU A 15 -5.83 -19.28 -1.96
CA LEU A 15 -5.94 -17.85 -2.22
C LEU A 15 -7.13 -17.24 -1.49
N VAL A 16 -8.30 -17.87 -1.53
CA VAL A 16 -9.49 -17.43 -0.79
C VAL A 16 -9.23 -17.43 0.71
N PHE A 17 -8.52 -18.43 1.24
CA PHE A 17 -8.18 -18.49 2.66
C PHE A 17 -7.19 -17.40 3.06
N LEU A 18 -6.18 -17.15 2.23
CA LEU A 18 -5.21 -16.06 2.43
C LEU A 18 -5.89 -14.68 2.34
N ALA A 19 -6.86 -14.51 1.43
CA ALA A 19 -7.63 -13.27 1.34
C ALA A 19 -8.50 -13.02 2.55
N LEU A 20 -9.18 -14.05 3.05
CA LEU A 20 -9.96 -13.94 4.29
C LEU A 20 -9.06 -13.59 5.48
N GLY A 21 -7.86 -14.17 5.55
CA GLY A 21 -6.85 -13.82 6.56
C GLY A 21 -6.36 -12.38 6.43
N ALA A 22 -6.07 -11.92 5.22
CA ALA A 22 -5.67 -10.55 4.93
C ALA A 22 -6.80 -9.54 5.22
N LEU A 23 -8.06 -9.92 4.99
CA LEU A 23 -9.23 -9.10 5.29
C LEU A 23 -9.37 -8.86 6.80
N VAL A 24 -9.16 -9.87 7.62
CA VAL A 24 -9.16 -9.74 9.09
C VAL A 24 -7.97 -8.89 9.54
N ALA A 25 -6.78 -9.13 8.97
CA ALA A 25 -5.57 -8.41 9.33
C ALA A 25 -5.62 -6.92 8.91
N SER A 26 -6.23 -6.59 7.76
CA SER A 26 -6.32 -5.22 7.25
C SER A 26 -7.20 -4.30 8.11
N VAL A 27 -8.16 -4.84 8.86
CA VAL A 27 -8.97 -4.09 9.82
C VAL A 27 -8.13 -3.56 10.99
N TYR A 28 -7.04 -4.26 11.33
CA TYR A 28 -6.15 -3.91 12.46
C TYR A 28 -4.82 -3.29 12.02
N GLY A 29 -4.49 -3.29 10.72
CA GLY A 29 -3.12 -3.07 10.20
C GLY A 29 -2.67 -1.63 10.05
N HIS A 30 -3.53 -0.63 10.26
CA HIS A 30 -3.22 0.77 9.93
C HIS A 30 -2.67 1.62 11.08
N ASN A 31 -2.43 1.07 12.26
CA ASN A 31 -1.91 1.85 13.39
C ASN A 31 -0.40 1.65 13.56
N VAL A 32 0.33 2.78 13.68
CA VAL A 32 1.64 2.76 14.33
C VAL A 32 1.48 2.05 15.66
N SER A 33 2.29 1.04 15.95
CA SER A 33 2.10 0.23 17.14
C SER A 33 2.22 1.08 18.41
N LYS A 34 1.50 0.72 19.48
CA LYS A 34 1.61 1.45 20.76
C LYS A 34 3.05 1.47 21.29
N GLU A 35 3.83 0.45 20.97
CA GLU A 35 5.24 0.34 21.32
C GLU A 35 6.08 1.35 20.54
N ASP A 36 5.82 1.52 19.23
CA ASP A 36 6.51 2.52 18.41
C ASP A 36 6.15 3.95 18.85
N ILE A 37 4.88 4.19 19.24
CA ILE A 37 4.43 5.46 19.83
C ILE A 37 5.17 5.75 21.14
N ALA A 38 5.25 4.78 22.03
CA ALA A 38 5.95 4.93 23.30
C ALA A 38 7.46 5.18 23.08
N ALA A 39 8.07 4.50 22.11
CA ALA A 39 9.46 4.73 21.74
C ALA A 39 9.69 6.16 21.19
N LEU A 40 8.81 6.65 20.33
CA LEU A 40 8.88 8.01 19.78
C LEU A 40 8.71 9.10 20.84
N SER A 41 7.87 8.87 21.85
CA SER A 41 7.60 9.86 22.92
C SER A 41 8.78 10.10 23.86
N VAL A 42 9.75 9.18 23.90
CA VAL A 42 10.96 9.26 24.76
C VAL A 42 12.16 9.82 23.99
N LEU A 43 12.13 9.77 22.65
CA LEU A 43 13.23 10.19 21.79
C LEU A 43 13.14 11.68 21.51
N SER A 44 14.22 12.42 21.77
CA SER A 44 14.38 13.83 21.42
C SER A 44 15.53 14.01 20.42
N GLY A 45 15.44 15.05 19.59
CA GLY A 45 16.46 15.39 18.62
C GLY A 45 16.49 14.47 17.39
N VAL A 46 17.62 14.44 16.69
CA VAL A 46 17.80 13.70 15.43
C VAL A 46 18.06 12.22 15.69
N GLN A 47 17.15 11.33 15.24
CA GLN A 47 17.15 9.89 15.46
C GLN A 47 17.09 9.10 14.14
N VAL A 48 18.05 9.33 13.24
CA VAL A 48 18.04 8.83 11.85
C VAL A 48 17.77 7.33 11.76
N VAL A 49 18.49 6.50 12.50
CA VAL A 49 18.39 5.04 12.39
C VAL A 49 17.03 4.53 12.88
N HIS A 50 16.50 5.14 13.93
CA HIS A 50 15.21 4.74 14.49
C HIS A 50 14.06 5.08 13.53
N TYR A 51 14.04 6.31 12.99
CA TYR A 51 13.02 6.71 12.02
C TYR A 51 13.12 5.95 10.71
N MET A 52 14.33 5.64 10.24
CA MET A 52 14.55 4.80 9.07
C MET A 52 14.00 3.38 9.28
N TRP A 53 14.23 2.78 10.46
CA TRP A 53 13.64 1.49 10.82
C TRP A 53 12.10 1.54 10.85
N LEU A 54 11.52 2.58 11.44
CA LEU A 54 10.06 2.77 11.48
C LEU A 54 9.47 2.90 10.09
N GLY A 55 10.12 3.64 9.18
CA GLY A 55 9.69 3.78 7.79
C GLY A 55 9.71 2.43 7.06
N ALA A 56 10.79 1.66 7.18
CA ALA A 56 10.90 0.33 6.59
C ALA A 56 9.85 -0.64 7.17
N LYS A 57 9.67 -0.63 8.48
CA LYS A 57 8.64 -1.43 9.17
C LYS A 57 7.24 -1.05 8.69
N HIS A 58 6.91 0.25 8.61
CA HIS A 58 5.63 0.74 8.13
C HIS A 58 5.32 0.23 6.73
N MET A 59 6.27 0.31 5.80
CA MET A 59 6.09 -0.13 4.43
C MET A 59 5.86 -1.64 4.31
N VAL A 60 6.60 -2.45 5.09
CA VAL A 60 6.49 -3.93 5.04
C VAL A 60 5.26 -4.44 5.79
N THR A 61 4.77 -3.71 6.79
CA THR A 61 3.60 -4.10 7.58
C THR A 61 2.30 -3.45 7.12
N GLY A 62 2.36 -2.41 6.28
CA GLY A 62 1.20 -1.74 5.69
C GLY A 62 0.57 -2.59 4.59
N TYR A 63 -0.49 -3.34 4.91
CA TYR A 63 -1.16 -4.24 3.96
C TYR A 63 -1.72 -3.52 2.73
N ASP A 64 -2.18 -2.29 2.88
CA ASP A 64 -2.65 -1.42 1.80
C ASP A 64 -1.55 -1.11 0.80
N HIS A 65 -0.36 -0.76 1.28
CA HIS A 65 0.83 -0.55 0.45
C HIS A 65 1.21 -1.84 -0.30
N LEU A 66 1.24 -2.98 0.41
CA LEU A 66 1.59 -4.26 -0.18
C LEU A 66 0.57 -4.72 -1.22
N LEU A 67 -0.74 -4.55 -0.95
CA LEU A 67 -1.81 -4.89 -1.90
C LEU A 67 -1.76 -4.00 -3.13
N PHE A 68 -1.57 -2.69 -2.95
CA PHE A 68 -1.43 -1.75 -4.06
C PHE A 68 -0.19 -2.08 -4.90
N LEU A 69 0.96 -2.28 -4.26
CA LEU A 69 2.21 -2.65 -4.92
C LEU A 69 2.06 -3.96 -5.71
N LEU A 70 1.43 -4.99 -5.11
CA LEU A 70 1.14 -6.25 -5.79
C LEU A 70 0.28 -6.02 -7.04
N GLY A 71 -0.75 -5.19 -6.93
CA GLY A 71 -1.59 -4.81 -8.07
C GLY A 71 -0.79 -4.12 -9.18
N VAL A 72 0.10 -3.19 -8.82
CA VAL A 72 0.95 -2.46 -9.78
C VAL A 72 1.87 -3.41 -10.53
N ILE A 73 2.58 -4.31 -9.83
CA ILE A 73 3.60 -5.17 -10.46
C ILE A 73 3.02 -6.40 -11.17
N TYR A 74 1.75 -6.73 -10.95
CA TYR A 74 1.17 -8.01 -11.36
C TYR A 74 1.30 -8.30 -12.86
N TYR A 75 1.08 -7.30 -13.72
CA TYR A 75 1.16 -7.43 -15.18
C TYR A 75 2.39 -6.80 -15.81
N ILE A 76 3.22 -6.10 -15.03
CA ILE A 76 4.41 -5.47 -15.57
C ILE A 76 5.44 -6.54 -15.91
N LYS A 77 5.98 -6.46 -17.13
CA LYS A 77 6.94 -7.43 -17.66
C LYS A 77 8.38 -6.94 -17.56
N GLN A 78 8.59 -5.64 -17.58
CA GLN A 78 9.92 -5.05 -17.60
C GLN A 78 10.28 -4.49 -16.23
N PHE A 79 11.44 -4.83 -15.73
CA PHE A 79 11.91 -4.39 -14.42
C PHE A 79 12.03 -2.85 -14.34
N ASN A 80 12.43 -2.21 -15.43
CA ASN A 80 12.55 -0.76 -15.50
C ASN A 80 11.21 -0.04 -15.28
N ASP A 81 10.10 -0.57 -15.82
CA ASP A 81 8.78 0.01 -15.64
C ASP A 81 8.33 -0.11 -14.18
N VAL A 82 8.59 -1.27 -13.56
CA VAL A 82 8.34 -1.47 -12.12
C VAL A 82 9.09 -0.43 -11.30
N PHE A 83 10.38 -0.26 -11.57
CA PHE A 83 11.21 0.69 -10.84
C PHE A 83 10.69 2.13 -10.97
N VAL A 84 10.33 2.55 -12.19
CA VAL A 84 9.77 3.89 -12.43
C VAL A 84 8.48 4.12 -11.65
N LEU A 85 7.52 3.18 -11.72
CA LEU A 85 6.23 3.33 -11.04
C LEU A 85 6.39 3.34 -9.51
N VAL A 86 7.24 2.47 -8.98
CA VAL A 86 7.52 2.38 -7.55
C VAL A 86 8.21 3.66 -7.05
N SER A 87 9.16 4.21 -7.82
CA SER A 87 9.82 5.49 -7.48
C SER A 87 8.85 6.67 -7.54
N LEU A 88 7.94 6.71 -8.52
CA LEU A 88 6.91 7.75 -8.61
C LEU A 88 5.93 7.69 -7.43
N PHE A 89 5.54 6.48 -7.01
CA PHE A 89 4.74 6.29 -5.81
C PHE A 89 5.48 6.81 -4.57
N ALA A 90 6.74 6.41 -4.37
CA ALA A 90 7.57 6.84 -3.24
C ALA A 90 7.76 8.35 -3.21
N LEU A 91 7.96 8.97 -4.38
CA LEU A 91 8.07 10.42 -4.51
C LEU A 91 6.78 11.12 -4.06
N GLY A 92 5.62 10.69 -4.58
CA GLY A 92 4.32 11.24 -4.17
C GLY A 92 4.09 11.09 -2.67
N HIS A 93 4.36 9.89 -2.12
CA HIS A 93 4.27 9.60 -0.70
C HIS A 93 5.16 10.53 0.15
N SER A 94 6.43 10.69 -0.24
CA SER A 94 7.39 11.52 0.50
C SER A 94 6.98 13.00 0.53
N VAL A 95 6.52 13.52 -0.61
CA VAL A 95 6.09 14.93 -0.72
C VAL A 95 4.94 15.23 0.25
N THR A 96 3.89 14.44 0.22
CA THR A 96 2.71 14.70 1.09
C THR A 96 2.96 14.33 2.54
N LEU A 97 3.79 13.35 2.84
CA LEU A 97 4.20 13.07 4.21
C LEU A 97 4.92 14.27 4.83
N ILE A 98 5.96 14.79 4.16
CA ILE A 98 6.73 15.92 4.66
C ILE A 98 5.86 17.17 4.78
N LEU A 99 5.14 17.54 3.71
CA LEU A 99 4.27 18.72 3.71
C LEU A 99 3.12 18.58 4.71
N GLY A 100 2.48 17.43 4.76
CA GLY A 100 1.37 17.17 5.67
C GLY A 100 1.77 17.32 7.13
N VAL A 101 2.92 16.75 7.53
CA VAL A 101 3.41 16.85 8.91
C VAL A 101 3.90 18.27 9.22
N THR A 102 4.71 18.89 8.33
CA THR A 102 5.29 20.22 8.59
C THR A 102 4.26 21.32 8.60
N LEU A 103 3.28 21.29 7.69
CA LEU A 103 2.20 22.27 7.58
C LEU A 103 0.98 21.94 8.45
N SER A 104 0.99 20.79 9.14
CA SER A 104 -0.12 20.32 10.00
C SER A 104 -1.46 20.31 9.28
N TRP A 105 -1.51 19.70 8.10
CA TRP A 105 -2.75 19.63 7.31
C TRP A 105 -3.85 18.89 8.08
N ALA A 106 -4.94 19.62 8.38
CA ALA A 106 -6.11 19.05 9.05
C ALA A 106 -7.01 18.33 8.05
N VAL A 107 -6.71 17.08 7.79
CA VAL A 107 -7.51 16.21 6.90
C VAL A 107 -8.03 15.02 7.72
N SER A 108 -9.25 14.59 7.44
CA SER A 108 -9.80 13.40 8.08
C SER A 108 -9.02 12.15 7.71
N PRO A 109 -8.40 11.43 8.67
CA PRO A 109 -7.67 10.21 8.37
C PRO A 109 -8.59 9.15 7.74
N TYR A 110 -9.86 9.08 8.11
CA TYR A 110 -10.83 8.14 7.56
C TYR A 110 -11.08 8.36 6.07
N LEU A 111 -11.18 9.62 5.62
CA LEU A 111 -11.36 9.92 4.19
C LEU A 111 -10.12 9.57 3.39
N VAL A 112 -8.93 9.85 3.93
CA VAL A 112 -7.68 9.51 3.26
C VAL A 112 -7.51 8.00 3.18
N ASP A 113 -7.75 7.27 4.28
CA ASP A 113 -7.69 5.81 4.31
C ASP A 113 -8.74 5.17 3.37
N ALA A 114 -9.91 5.82 3.17
CA ALA A 114 -10.89 5.38 2.18
C ALA A 114 -10.37 5.51 0.74
N ILE A 115 -9.66 6.61 0.42
CA ILE A 115 -9.02 6.81 -0.89
C ILE A 115 -7.87 5.80 -1.10
N ILE A 116 -7.13 5.48 -0.05
CA ILE A 116 -6.12 4.41 -0.07
C ILE A 116 -6.78 3.05 -0.39
N GLY A 117 -7.90 2.70 0.26
CA GLY A 117 -8.69 1.52 -0.09
C GLY A 117 -9.18 1.54 -1.55
N PHE A 118 -9.62 2.71 -2.03
CA PHE A 118 -10.00 2.91 -3.42
C PHE A 118 -8.84 2.69 -4.39
N SER A 119 -7.60 3.03 -4.05
CA SER A 119 -6.44 2.79 -4.91
C SER A 119 -6.21 1.30 -5.19
N VAL A 120 -6.39 0.45 -4.19
CA VAL A 120 -6.31 -1.01 -4.33
C VAL A 120 -7.44 -1.54 -5.20
N LEU A 121 -8.67 -1.08 -4.97
CA LEU A 121 -9.85 -1.38 -5.78
C LEU A 121 -9.64 -0.99 -7.24
N TYR A 122 -9.22 0.25 -7.48
CA TYR A 122 -8.95 0.78 -8.81
C TYR A 122 -7.93 -0.09 -9.56
N LYS A 123 -6.81 -0.45 -8.91
CA LYS A 123 -5.77 -1.25 -9.55
C LYS A 123 -6.25 -2.67 -9.86
N GLY A 124 -7.08 -3.27 -9.01
CA GLY A 124 -7.73 -4.54 -9.30
C GLY A 124 -8.65 -4.48 -10.53
N PHE A 125 -9.46 -3.43 -10.66
CA PHE A 125 -10.31 -3.19 -11.84
C PHE A 125 -9.50 -2.92 -13.11
N ASP A 126 -8.45 -2.10 -13.01
CA ASP A 126 -7.54 -1.81 -14.12
C ASP A 126 -6.91 -3.10 -14.65
N ASN A 127 -6.41 -3.94 -13.76
CA ASN A 127 -5.83 -5.24 -14.11
C ASN A 127 -6.84 -6.23 -14.72
N LEU A 128 -8.11 -6.13 -14.40
CA LEU A 128 -9.18 -6.92 -15.02
C LEU A 128 -9.65 -6.36 -16.38
N GLY A 129 -9.13 -5.21 -16.81
CA GLY A 129 -9.52 -4.55 -18.05
C GLY A 129 -10.86 -3.82 -17.98
N ALA A 130 -11.43 -3.63 -16.78
CA ALA A 130 -12.69 -2.96 -16.59
C ALA A 130 -12.59 -1.46 -16.91
N ILE A 131 -11.45 -0.83 -16.63
CA ILE A 131 -11.21 0.59 -16.91
C ILE A 131 -11.30 0.85 -18.43
N ASP A 132 -10.71 0.00 -19.26
CA ASP A 132 -10.77 0.10 -20.73
C ASP A 132 -12.20 -0.03 -21.26
N THR A 133 -13.06 -0.78 -20.55
CA THR A 133 -14.45 -0.99 -20.94
C THR A 133 -15.35 0.21 -20.61
N PHE A 134 -15.06 0.92 -19.51
CA PHE A 134 -15.88 2.04 -19.03
C PHE A 134 -15.38 3.40 -19.52
N PHE A 135 -14.10 3.56 -19.79
CA PHE A 135 -13.47 4.80 -20.23
C PHE A 135 -12.87 4.60 -21.62
N ASN A 136 -13.15 5.49 -22.56
CA ASN A 136 -12.60 5.42 -23.92
C ASN A 136 -11.08 5.61 -23.96
N GLU A 137 -10.50 6.19 -22.93
CA GLU A 137 -9.07 6.44 -22.81
C GLU A 137 -8.57 5.91 -21.46
N ARG A 138 -7.45 5.21 -21.49
CA ARG A 138 -6.78 4.72 -20.27
C ARG A 138 -5.98 5.86 -19.65
N PRO A 139 -6.18 6.18 -18.36
CA PRO A 139 -5.33 7.15 -17.66
C PRO A 139 -3.87 6.72 -17.69
N ASP A 140 -2.96 7.69 -17.76
CA ASP A 140 -1.51 7.40 -17.66
C ASP A 140 -1.22 6.74 -16.30
N GLU A 141 -0.69 5.52 -16.34
CA GLU A 141 -0.39 4.72 -15.15
C GLU A 141 0.60 5.43 -14.22
N ARG A 142 1.54 6.19 -14.78
CA ARG A 142 2.53 6.96 -14.00
C ARG A 142 1.85 8.06 -13.19
N LEU A 143 0.92 8.78 -13.81
CA LEU A 143 0.13 9.80 -13.14
C LEU A 143 -0.73 9.19 -12.02
N VAL A 144 -1.44 8.11 -12.33
CA VAL A 144 -2.32 7.42 -11.38
C VAL A 144 -1.54 6.93 -10.16
N VAL A 145 -0.41 6.28 -10.37
CA VAL A 145 0.44 5.75 -9.29
C VAL A 145 1.02 6.90 -8.45
N THR A 146 1.42 8.01 -9.07
CA THR A 146 1.90 9.20 -8.35
C THR A 146 0.80 9.81 -7.48
N VAL A 147 -0.40 9.97 -8.02
CA VAL A 147 -1.55 10.52 -7.29
C VAL A 147 -1.91 9.64 -6.09
N PHE A 148 -1.94 8.32 -6.27
CA PHE A 148 -2.17 7.42 -5.14
C PHE A 148 -1.03 7.46 -4.12
N GLY A 149 0.22 7.61 -4.55
CA GLY A 149 1.35 7.87 -3.66
C GLY A 149 1.13 9.10 -2.78
N LEU A 150 0.65 10.22 -3.35
CA LEU A 150 0.30 11.42 -2.59
C LEU A 150 -0.72 11.13 -1.48
N PHE A 151 -1.79 10.37 -1.76
CA PHE A 151 -2.78 10.02 -0.75
C PHE A 151 -2.21 9.08 0.33
N HIS A 152 -1.37 8.12 -0.03
CA HIS A 152 -0.73 7.24 0.95
C HIS A 152 0.18 8.01 1.91
N GLY A 153 0.99 8.95 1.41
CA GLY A 153 1.81 9.81 2.25
C GLY A 153 0.99 10.73 3.15
N LEU A 154 -0.13 11.26 2.63
CA LEU A 154 -1.06 12.06 3.42
C LEU A 154 -1.71 11.25 4.55
N GLY A 155 -2.09 9.99 4.30
CA GLY A 155 -2.64 9.09 5.31
C GLY A 155 -1.68 8.85 6.47
N LEU A 156 -0.40 8.69 6.17
CA LEU A 156 0.62 8.56 7.20
C LEU A 156 0.86 9.90 7.92
N ALA A 157 0.86 11.03 7.19
CA ALA A 157 1.04 12.35 7.78
C ALA A 157 -0.01 12.65 8.86
N THR A 158 -1.29 12.33 8.61
CA THR A 158 -2.37 12.54 9.59
C THR A 158 -2.15 11.77 10.90
N LYS A 159 -1.49 10.62 10.82
CA LYS A 159 -1.18 9.77 11.99
C LYS A 159 0.07 10.25 12.71
N LEU A 160 1.12 10.60 11.98
CA LEU A 160 2.38 11.07 12.57
C LEU A 160 2.24 12.45 13.23
N GLN A 161 1.38 13.34 12.74
CA GLN A 161 1.12 14.65 13.36
C GLN A 161 0.71 14.56 14.82
N THR A 162 0.02 13.48 15.20
CA THR A 162 -0.43 13.27 16.59
C THR A 162 0.66 12.68 17.49
N LEU A 163 1.73 12.16 16.91
CA LEU A 163 2.76 11.39 17.60
C LEU A 163 4.10 12.11 17.68
N VAL A 164 4.41 12.91 16.66
CA VAL A 164 5.70 13.58 16.56
C VAL A 164 5.62 14.93 17.26
N VAL A 165 6.33 15.05 18.38
CA VAL A 165 6.59 16.35 19.02
C VAL A 165 7.42 17.17 18.02
N ARG A 166 7.05 18.45 17.82
CA ARG A 166 7.80 19.39 16.96
C ARG A 166 9.11 19.77 17.64
N ASP A 167 10.05 18.85 17.59
CA ASP A 167 11.39 19.04 18.14
C ASP A 167 12.41 19.46 17.08
N ASP A 168 13.54 19.99 17.55
CA ASP A 168 14.72 20.23 16.73
C ASP A 168 15.15 18.90 16.09
N GLY A 169 15.02 18.77 14.77
CA GLY A 169 15.34 17.55 14.04
C GLY A 169 14.18 16.91 13.28
N LEU A 170 12.95 17.47 13.36
CA LEU A 170 11.76 16.91 12.69
C LEU A 170 12.01 16.60 11.21
N ILE A 171 12.56 17.54 10.44
CA ILE A 171 12.81 17.34 8.99
C ILE A 171 13.80 16.22 8.75
N ALA A 172 14.89 16.15 9.52
CA ALA A 172 15.88 15.08 9.40
C ALA A 172 15.28 13.71 9.71
N ASN A 173 14.43 13.64 10.71
CA ASN A 173 13.72 12.41 11.11
C ASN A 173 12.69 12.00 10.04
N LEU A 174 11.94 12.92 9.45
CA LEU A 174 11.01 12.63 8.36
C LEU A 174 11.74 12.15 7.09
N LEU A 175 12.88 12.75 6.75
CA LEU A 175 13.71 12.30 5.64
C LEU A 175 14.28 10.90 5.90
N ALA A 176 14.74 10.63 7.12
CA ALA A 176 15.19 9.29 7.52
C ALA A 176 14.05 8.26 7.45
N PHE A 177 12.85 8.64 7.88
CA PHE A 177 11.66 7.79 7.76
C PHE A 177 11.35 7.48 6.29
N ASN A 178 11.35 8.47 5.40
CA ASN A 178 11.11 8.28 3.97
C ASN A 178 12.16 7.37 3.34
N LEU A 179 13.45 7.54 3.70
CA LEU A 179 14.50 6.62 3.27
C LEU A 179 14.22 5.18 3.73
N GLY A 180 13.71 5.02 4.93
CA GLY A 180 13.25 3.73 5.44
C GLY A 180 12.09 3.15 4.63
N VAL A 181 11.10 3.96 4.27
CA VAL A 181 9.97 3.56 3.38
C VAL A 181 10.50 3.05 2.05
N GLU A 182 11.44 3.76 1.42
CA GLU A 182 12.05 3.33 0.15
C GLU A 182 12.78 1.99 0.29
N ILE A 183 13.55 1.80 1.35
CA ILE A 183 14.21 0.51 1.64
C ILE A 183 13.17 -0.60 1.83
N GLY A 184 12.14 -0.36 2.64
CA GLY A 184 11.05 -1.31 2.88
C GLY A 184 10.31 -1.67 1.59
N GLN A 185 10.10 -0.69 0.71
CA GLN A 185 9.46 -0.86 -0.59
C GLN A 185 10.29 -1.73 -1.53
N VAL A 186 11.61 -1.53 -1.58
CA VAL A 186 12.52 -2.39 -2.37
C VAL A 186 12.49 -3.82 -1.85
N VAL A 187 12.50 -4.04 -0.53
CA VAL A 187 12.41 -5.37 0.07
C VAL A 187 11.06 -6.03 -0.26
N ALA A 188 9.95 -5.31 -0.07
CA ALA A 188 8.62 -5.81 -0.39
C ALA A 188 8.48 -6.18 -1.88
N LEU A 189 8.98 -5.31 -2.77
CA LEU A 189 9.01 -5.53 -4.21
C LEU A 189 9.83 -6.77 -4.57
N PHE A 190 11.02 -6.92 -4.01
CA PHE A 190 11.87 -8.08 -4.23
C PHE A 190 11.17 -9.38 -3.81
N CYS A 191 10.57 -9.39 -2.62
CA CYS A 191 9.80 -10.55 -2.13
C CYS A 191 8.61 -10.88 -3.03
N ALA A 192 7.84 -9.86 -3.46
CA ALA A 192 6.69 -10.04 -4.33
C ALA A 192 7.10 -10.57 -5.72
N LEU A 193 8.14 -10.01 -6.33
CA LEU A 193 8.68 -10.50 -7.61
C LEU A 193 9.24 -11.92 -7.49
N LEU A 194 9.91 -12.24 -6.40
CA LEU A 194 10.40 -13.58 -6.12
C LEU A 194 9.25 -14.59 -6.05
N ILE A 195 8.18 -14.26 -5.32
CA ILE A 195 6.97 -15.11 -5.22
C ILE A 195 6.34 -15.30 -6.62
N LEU A 196 6.16 -14.23 -7.39
CA LEU A 196 5.58 -14.29 -8.73
C LEU A 196 6.46 -15.08 -9.72
N THR A 197 7.77 -15.09 -9.51
CA THR A 197 8.73 -15.82 -10.35
C THR A 197 8.81 -17.30 -9.97
N LEU A 198 8.87 -17.61 -8.68
CA LEU A 198 8.94 -18.99 -8.17
C LEU A 198 7.61 -19.73 -8.31
N MET A 199 6.50 -19.00 -8.35
CA MET A 199 5.15 -19.55 -8.48
C MET A 199 4.47 -19.04 -9.76
N PRO A 200 4.90 -19.51 -10.96
CA PRO A 200 4.40 -19.00 -12.24
C PRO A 200 2.89 -19.21 -12.44
N VAL A 201 2.28 -20.09 -11.64
CA VAL A 201 0.82 -20.29 -11.60
C VAL A 201 0.05 -18.99 -11.30
N PHE A 202 0.61 -18.08 -10.51
CA PHE A 202 -0.02 -16.81 -10.22
C PHE A 202 -0.06 -15.86 -11.43
N ARG A 203 0.86 -16.01 -12.37
CA ARG A 203 1.01 -15.09 -13.52
C ARG A 203 0.54 -15.70 -14.83
N ASN A 204 0.78 -16.99 -15.06
CA ASN A 204 0.59 -17.62 -16.37
C ASN A 204 -0.82 -18.17 -16.59
N HIS A 205 -1.61 -18.38 -15.53
CA HIS A 205 -2.97 -18.87 -15.63
C HIS A 205 -4.00 -17.75 -15.56
N ARG A 206 -4.76 -17.55 -16.65
CA ARG A 206 -5.82 -16.53 -16.74
C ARG A 206 -6.81 -16.59 -15.58
N GLN A 207 -7.19 -17.79 -15.15
CA GLN A 207 -8.12 -17.96 -14.02
C GLN A 207 -7.52 -17.46 -12.70
N THR A 208 -6.24 -17.76 -12.45
CA THR A 208 -5.55 -17.26 -11.25
C THR A 208 -5.42 -15.75 -11.27
N ALA A 209 -5.11 -15.17 -12.42
CA ALA A 209 -5.05 -13.72 -12.59
C ALA A 209 -6.41 -13.05 -12.27
N ILE A 210 -7.50 -13.60 -12.79
CA ILE A 210 -8.85 -13.11 -12.48
C ILE A 210 -9.14 -13.21 -10.98
N VAL A 211 -8.81 -14.34 -10.34
CA VAL A 211 -9.05 -14.53 -8.91
C VAL A 211 -8.25 -13.55 -8.08
N VAL A 212 -6.95 -13.39 -8.33
CA VAL A 212 -6.08 -12.46 -7.58
C VAL A 212 -6.60 -11.02 -7.70
N ASN A 213 -6.93 -10.57 -8.92
CA ASN A 213 -7.39 -9.20 -9.12
C ASN A 213 -8.83 -8.98 -8.61
N ALA A 214 -9.71 -9.98 -8.68
CA ALA A 214 -11.01 -9.92 -8.03
C ALA A 214 -10.88 -9.83 -6.50
N MET A 215 -9.88 -10.50 -5.91
CA MET A 215 -9.57 -10.36 -4.49
C MET A 215 -9.06 -8.96 -4.14
N LEU A 216 -8.20 -8.35 -4.97
CA LEU A 216 -7.79 -6.95 -4.78
C LEU A 216 -9.01 -6.01 -4.81
N VAL A 217 -9.93 -6.22 -5.76
CA VAL A 217 -11.19 -5.45 -5.82
C VAL A 217 -12.00 -5.62 -4.52
N MET A 218 -12.19 -6.84 -4.05
CA MET A 218 -12.97 -7.09 -2.81
C MET A 218 -12.30 -6.48 -1.58
N LEU A 219 -10.98 -6.64 -1.44
CA LEU A 219 -10.23 -6.10 -0.32
C LEU A 219 -10.25 -4.57 -0.34
N GLY A 220 -10.00 -3.95 -1.51
CA GLY A 220 -10.07 -2.51 -1.69
C GLY A 220 -11.46 -1.94 -1.38
N CYS A 221 -12.54 -2.60 -1.86
CA CYS A 221 -13.91 -2.27 -1.49
C CYS A 221 -14.13 -2.30 0.02
N THR A 222 -13.71 -3.39 0.65
CA THR A 222 -13.90 -3.57 2.11
C THR A 222 -13.17 -2.47 2.89
N LEU A 223 -11.91 -2.19 2.54
CA LEU A 223 -11.13 -1.13 3.16
C LEU A 223 -11.81 0.24 2.99
N MET A 224 -12.22 0.57 1.77
CA MET A 224 -12.88 1.84 1.45
C MET A 224 -14.18 2.00 2.23
N PHE A 225 -15.09 1.05 2.17
CA PHE A 225 -16.38 1.16 2.85
C PHE A 225 -16.25 1.10 4.37
N TYR A 226 -15.30 0.35 4.91
CA TYR A 226 -15.02 0.35 6.34
C TYR A 226 -14.61 1.74 6.83
N GLN A 227 -13.70 2.41 6.12
CA GLN A 227 -13.23 3.74 6.48
C GLN A 227 -14.31 4.81 6.28
N LEU A 228 -15.11 4.74 5.21
CA LEU A 228 -16.26 5.63 5.02
C LEU A 228 -17.31 5.48 6.13
N ARG A 229 -17.56 4.25 6.59
CA ARG A 229 -18.43 4.02 7.75
C ARG A 229 -17.89 4.67 9.01
N LEU A 230 -16.58 4.51 9.28
CA LEU A 230 -15.95 5.15 10.45
C LEU A 230 -16.01 6.68 10.36
N TYR A 231 -15.80 7.24 9.17
CA TYR A 231 -15.96 8.67 8.92
C TYR A 231 -17.37 9.16 9.29
N TYR A 232 -18.40 8.45 8.82
CA TYR A 232 -19.80 8.80 9.09
C TYR A 232 -20.17 8.68 10.58
N LEU A 233 -19.57 7.72 11.30
CA LEU A 233 -19.81 7.55 12.74
C LEU A 233 -19.05 8.56 13.59
N ALA A 234 -18.00 9.18 13.06
CA ALA A 234 -17.18 10.18 13.76
C ALA A 234 -17.60 11.63 13.47
N ALA A 235 -18.43 11.86 12.44
CA ALA A 235 -19.00 13.16 12.06
C ALA A 235 -20.27 13.47 12.86
#